data_e3e6ad84ac3e68fb31595026b8f03eff
#
_entry.id   e3e6ad84ac3e68fb31595026b8f03eff
#
_cell.length_a   1.000
_cell.length_b   1.000
_cell.length_c   1.000
_cell.angle_alpha   90.00
_cell.angle_beta   90.00
_cell.angle_gamma   90.00
#
_symmetry.space_group_name_H-M   'P 1'
#
loop_
_entity.id
_entity.type
_entity.pdbx_description
1 polymer ?
#
loop_
_entity_poly.entity_id
_entity_poly.type
_entity_poly.pdbx_seq_one_letter_code
_entity_poly.pdbx_strand_id
1 'polypeptide(L)'
;MVAVHDCDILTYHRELLARLCYPVAHPSLGFDFCKGYYARVTDKLNGRVMRLMLTPLLRALKSILGLHPYLVYMDSFRYPLAGEVALDIDIVRRSRIPHDWSLEVGFLTEVFRNSAPRAICQSELCDNYDHKHQELSPRDAEKGLNKMAVDIGKSLFRRMAAEGIKLDAGLFDTLLSAYMRQAEDTLRFYSADAAINGLHFPRHEEERAVATFVRCIRTATRAFLEDPLSTPLIANWNRVESALPEFLTELRAAVQLDNA
;
A
#
# COMPACT_ATOMS: atom_id res chain seq x y z
N MET A 1 3.34 21.35 3.35
CA MET A 1 2.53 20.19 2.93
C MET A 1 3.00 19.70 1.56
N VAL A 2 2.96 18.40 1.33
CA VAL A 2 3.18 17.75 0.02
C VAL A 2 1.96 16.90 -0.30
N ALA A 3 1.52 16.88 -1.55
CA ALA A 3 0.50 15.96 -2.05
C ALA A 3 1.09 15.12 -3.18
N VAL A 4 0.76 13.83 -3.18
CA VAL A 4 1.19 12.86 -4.19
C VAL A 4 -0.06 12.25 -4.82
N HIS A 5 -0.03 12.10 -6.13
CA HIS A 5 -1.06 11.46 -6.95
C HIS A 5 -0.43 10.50 -7.94
N ASP A 6 -1.15 9.47 -8.31
CA ASP A 6 -0.81 8.69 -9.49
C ASP A 6 -0.87 9.57 -10.75
N CYS A 7 0.03 9.36 -11.70
CA CYS A 7 0.14 10.21 -12.90
C CYS A 7 -0.72 9.73 -14.08
N ASP A 8 -1.37 8.58 -13.97
CA ASP A 8 -2.13 7.91 -15.03
C ASP A 8 -3.65 7.86 -14.77
N ILE A 9 -4.14 8.80 -13.94
CA ILE A 9 -5.56 8.92 -13.59
C ILE A 9 -6.35 9.42 -14.81
N LEU A 10 -7.34 8.66 -15.22
CA LEU A 10 -8.22 8.99 -16.35
C LEU A 10 -9.39 9.92 -15.94
N THR A 11 -9.83 9.81 -14.70
CA THR A 11 -10.98 10.55 -14.15
C THR A 11 -10.57 11.75 -13.29
N TYR A 12 -9.37 12.31 -13.52
CA TYR A 12 -8.84 13.39 -12.71
C TYR A 12 -9.64 14.68 -12.84
N HIS A 13 -9.93 15.32 -11.72
CA HIS A 13 -10.45 16.68 -11.64
C HIS A 13 -9.92 17.37 -10.36
N ARG A 14 -9.87 18.70 -10.36
CA ARG A 14 -9.24 19.50 -9.29
C ARG A 14 -9.81 19.27 -7.89
N GLU A 15 -11.06 18.82 -7.79
CA GLU A 15 -11.70 18.52 -6.50
C GLU A 15 -11.05 17.34 -5.79
N LEU A 16 -10.53 16.36 -6.53
CA LEU A 16 -9.72 15.27 -5.98
C LEU A 16 -8.57 15.81 -5.14
N LEU A 17 -7.81 16.76 -5.72
CA LEU A 17 -6.70 17.41 -5.03
C LEU A 17 -7.19 18.24 -3.84
N ALA A 18 -8.29 18.98 -3.99
CA ALA A 18 -8.85 19.78 -2.92
C ALA A 18 -9.27 18.93 -1.72
N ARG A 19 -9.99 17.82 -1.96
CA ARG A 19 -10.42 16.89 -0.91
C ARG A 19 -9.24 16.21 -0.21
N LEU A 20 -8.18 15.89 -0.96
CA LEU A 20 -6.98 15.29 -0.41
C LEU A 20 -6.18 16.26 0.46
N CYS A 21 -6.01 17.50 -0.01
CA CYS A 21 -5.16 18.49 0.65
C CYS A 21 -5.84 19.20 1.81
N TYR A 22 -7.15 19.41 1.74
CA TYR A 22 -7.89 20.21 2.72
C TYR A 22 -7.66 19.78 4.18
N PRO A 23 -7.71 18.47 4.54
CA PRO A 23 -7.52 18.05 5.93
C PRO A 23 -6.17 18.46 6.53
N VAL A 24 -5.10 18.40 5.72
CA VAL A 24 -3.74 18.75 6.17
C VAL A 24 -3.46 20.25 6.06
N ALA A 25 -4.07 20.92 5.08
CA ALA A 25 -3.88 22.35 4.89
C ALA A 25 -4.66 23.21 5.88
N HIS A 26 -5.76 22.70 6.45
CA HIS A 26 -6.63 23.48 7.32
C HIS A 26 -6.13 23.43 8.78
N PRO A 27 -5.65 24.55 9.34
CA PRO A 27 -4.92 24.54 10.62
C PRO A 27 -5.77 24.09 11.80
N SER A 28 -7.09 24.27 11.78
CA SER A 28 -7.96 23.87 12.90
C SER A 28 -8.31 22.37 12.91
N LEU A 29 -7.99 21.60 11.85
CA LEU A 29 -8.26 20.16 11.80
C LEU A 29 -7.14 19.35 12.47
N GLY A 30 -5.90 19.83 12.44
CA GLY A 30 -4.77 19.22 13.14
C GLY A 30 -4.35 17.86 12.59
N PHE A 31 -4.55 17.60 11.27
CA PHE A 31 -4.07 16.40 10.62
C PHE A 31 -2.71 16.63 9.96
N ASP A 32 -1.80 15.69 10.18
CA ASP A 32 -0.47 15.67 9.56
C ASP A 32 -0.44 14.79 8.30
N PHE A 33 -1.39 13.87 8.18
CA PHE A 33 -1.48 12.92 7.09
C PHE A 33 -2.94 12.65 6.70
N CYS A 34 -3.20 12.73 5.40
CA CYS A 34 -4.47 12.34 4.79
C CYS A 34 -4.24 11.29 3.71
N LYS A 35 -4.92 10.14 3.83
CA LYS A 35 -4.96 9.07 2.83
C LYS A 35 -6.19 9.20 1.97
N GLY A 36 -6.02 9.32 0.66
CA GLY A 36 -7.13 9.22 -0.28
C GLY A 36 -7.68 7.79 -0.36
N TYR A 37 -8.98 7.68 -0.55
CA TYR A 37 -9.64 6.43 -0.92
C TYR A 37 -10.78 6.71 -1.90
N TYR A 38 -11.17 5.68 -2.63
CA TYR A 38 -12.18 5.75 -3.68
C TYR A 38 -12.68 4.35 -4.04
N ALA A 39 -13.85 4.27 -4.66
CA ALA A 39 -14.31 3.05 -5.29
C ALA A 39 -13.59 2.84 -6.64
N ARG A 40 -13.27 1.59 -6.95
CA ARG A 40 -12.73 1.17 -8.24
C ARG A 40 -13.70 0.19 -8.88
N VAL A 41 -14.75 0.75 -9.46
CA VAL A 41 -15.87 0.00 -10.02
C VAL A 41 -16.08 0.46 -11.46
N THR A 42 -16.16 -0.50 -12.36
CA THR A 42 -16.63 -0.32 -13.74
C THR A 42 -17.89 -1.18 -13.93
N ASP A 43 -17.95 -2.05 -14.89
CA ASP A 43 -18.88 -3.17 -14.98
C ASP A 43 -18.59 -4.27 -13.94
N LYS A 44 -17.45 -4.19 -13.28
CA LYS A 44 -16.94 -5.15 -12.28
C LYS A 44 -16.12 -4.45 -11.19
N LEU A 45 -15.82 -5.20 -10.13
CA LEU A 45 -14.93 -4.75 -9.05
C LEU A 45 -13.46 -4.84 -9.47
N ASN A 46 -12.75 -3.73 -9.44
CA ASN A 46 -11.32 -3.63 -9.73
C ASN A 46 -10.45 -3.70 -8.45
N GLY A 47 -9.11 -3.56 -8.58
CA GLY A 47 -8.20 -3.55 -7.44
C GLY A 47 -7.92 -4.93 -6.83
N ARG A 48 -7.60 -5.94 -7.66
CA ARG A 48 -7.37 -7.33 -7.23
C ARG A 48 -6.31 -7.48 -6.14
N VAL A 49 -5.18 -6.75 -6.23
CA VAL A 49 -4.12 -6.85 -5.19
C VAL A 49 -4.66 -6.41 -3.84
N MET A 50 -5.41 -5.31 -3.79
CA MET A 50 -6.03 -4.85 -2.56
C MET A 50 -7.05 -5.85 -2.03
N ARG A 51 -8.03 -6.24 -2.87
CA ARG A 51 -9.19 -7.04 -2.48
C ARG A 51 -8.82 -8.49 -2.15
N LEU A 52 -7.98 -9.12 -2.98
CA LEU A 52 -7.73 -10.57 -2.94
C LEU A 52 -6.35 -10.94 -2.37
N MET A 53 -5.43 -9.98 -2.22
CA MET A 53 -4.12 -10.25 -1.63
C MET A 53 -3.94 -9.53 -0.29
N LEU A 54 -3.91 -8.21 -0.26
CA LEU A 54 -3.54 -7.45 0.93
C LEU A 54 -4.57 -7.59 2.05
N THR A 55 -5.86 -7.36 1.77
CA THR A 55 -6.91 -7.45 2.78
C THR A 55 -7.01 -8.85 3.39
N PRO A 56 -7.08 -9.96 2.61
CA PRO A 56 -7.07 -11.30 3.21
C PRO A 56 -5.78 -11.62 3.95
N LEU A 57 -4.63 -11.14 3.49
CA LEU A 57 -3.35 -11.36 4.17
C LEU A 57 -3.30 -10.66 5.54
N LEU A 58 -3.73 -9.40 5.62
CA LEU A 58 -3.83 -8.67 6.90
C LEU A 58 -4.78 -9.36 7.87
N ARG A 59 -5.93 -9.84 7.39
CA ARG A 59 -6.90 -10.57 8.21
C ARG A 59 -6.36 -11.92 8.69
N ALA A 60 -5.65 -12.65 7.82
CA ALA A 60 -4.96 -13.89 8.20
C ALA A 60 -3.88 -13.64 9.27
N LEU A 61 -3.06 -12.61 9.10
CA LEU A 61 -2.07 -12.23 10.11
C LEU A 61 -2.72 -11.86 11.44
N LYS A 62 -3.81 -11.10 11.42
CA LYS A 62 -4.58 -10.77 12.64
C LYS A 62 -5.20 -12.00 13.29
N SER A 63 -5.64 -13.00 12.54
CA SER A 63 -6.19 -14.24 13.11
C SER A 63 -5.13 -15.10 13.82
N ILE A 64 -3.86 -15.00 13.40
CA ILE A 64 -2.74 -15.75 13.97
C ILE A 64 -2.10 -15.00 15.15
N LEU A 65 -1.86 -13.69 14.97
CA LEU A 65 -1.06 -12.87 15.88
C LEU A 65 -1.91 -12.02 16.84
N GLY A 66 -3.23 -12.05 16.67
CA GLY A 66 -4.14 -11.18 17.40
C GLY A 66 -4.16 -9.75 16.88
N LEU A 67 -4.72 -8.85 17.70
CA LEU A 67 -4.91 -7.43 17.34
C LEU A 67 -3.61 -6.62 17.54
N HIS A 68 -2.57 -6.96 16.79
CA HIS A 68 -1.34 -6.20 16.79
C HIS A 68 -1.59 -4.77 16.27
N PRO A 69 -1.12 -3.70 16.97
CA PRO A 69 -1.44 -2.31 16.63
C PRO A 69 -1.16 -1.95 15.16
N TYR A 70 -0.04 -2.39 14.62
CA TYR A 70 0.30 -2.15 13.21
C TYR A 70 -0.67 -2.84 12.23
N LEU A 71 -1.09 -4.08 12.51
CA LEU A 71 -2.04 -4.79 11.65
C LEU A 71 -3.43 -4.17 11.72
N VAL A 72 -3.86 -3.72 12.90
CA VAL A 72 -5.12 -2.98 13.07
C VAL A 72 -5.07 -1.66 12.30
N TYR A 73 -3.96 -0.93 12.40
CA TYR A 73 -3.73 0.30 11.66
C TYR A 73 -3.80 0.08 10.14
N MET A 74 -3.07 -0.89 9.61
CA MET A 74 -3.08 -1.18 8.17
C MET A 74 -4.46 -1.60 7.66
N ASP A 75 -5.21 -2.38 8.43
CA ASP A 75 -6.57 -2.84 8.08
C ASP A 75 -7.65 -1.76 8.31
N SER A 76 -7.32 -0.64 8.93
CA SER A 76 -8.24 0.49 9.11
C SER A 76 -8.39 1.37 7.88
N PHE A 77 -7.46 1.30 6.93
CA PHE A 77 -7.53 2.06 5.71
C PHE A 77 -8.50 1.42 4.71
N ARG A 78 -9.40 2.22 4.15
CA ARG A 78 -10.36 1.76 3.14
C ARG A 78 -9.68 1.36 1.83
N TYR A 79 -8.61 2.07 1.48
CA TYR A 79 -7.78 1.73 0.31
C TYR A 79 -6.29 1.98 0.60
N PRO A 80 -5.59 1.10 1.36
CA PRO A 80 -4.18 1.30 1.73
C PRO A 80 -3.23 1.42 0.52
N LEU A 81 -3.57 0.81 -0.62
CA LEU A 81 -2.77 0.86 -1.85
C LEU A 81 -3.12 2.03 -2.79
N ALA A 82 -3.91 3.02 -2.35
CA ALA A 82 -4.06 4.26 -3.12
C ALA A 82 -2.74 5.03 -3.15
N GLY A 83 -2.34 5.56 -4.31
CA GLY A 83 -1.16 6.44 -4.44
C GLY A 83 -1.39 7.85 -3.87
N GLU A 84 -2.67 8.21 -3.64
CA GLU A 84 -3.08 9.55 -3.25
C GLU A 84 -2.89 9.78 -1.76
N VAL A 85 -1.96 10.68 -1.44
CA VAL A 85 -1.67 11.10 -0.06
C VAL A 85 -1.39 12.60 0.00
N ALA A 86 -1.80 13.24 1.09
CA ALA A 86 -1.32 14.56 1.48
C ALA A 86 -0.73 14.50 2.88
N LEU A 87 0.37 15.20 3.09
CA LEU A 87 1.10 15.11 4.34
C LEU A 87 1.90 16.36 4.64
N ASP A 88 2.18 16.54 5.93
CA ASP A 88 3.07 17.57 6.40
C ASP A 88 4.50 17.35 5.89
N ILE A 89 5.21 18.45 5.64
CA ILE A 89 6.58 18.41 5.09
C ILE A 89 7.56 17.71 6.04
N ASP A 90 7.34 17.79 7.35
CA ASP A 90 8.22 17.17 8.32
C ASP A 90 8.10 15.64 8.31
N ILE A 91 6.92 15.11 8.00
CA ILE A 91 6.76 13.66 7.78
C ILE A 91 7.52 13.23 6.54
N VAL A 92 7.41 13.99 5.42
CA VAL A 92 8.16 13.71 4.19
C VAL A 92 9.66 13.65 4.46
N ARG A 93 10.18 14.64 5.18
CA ARG A 93 11.62 14.76 5.45
C ARG A 93 12.16 13.65 6.35
N ARG A 94 11.33 13.09 7.23
CA ARG A 94 11.69 12.01 8.16
C ARG A 94 11.46 10.61 7.61
N SER A 95 10.57 10.47 6.62
CA SER A 95 10.18 9.16 6.08
C SER A 95 11.29 8.54 5.25
N ARG A 96 11.49 7.24 5.46
CA ARG A 96 12.30 6.38 4.61
C ARG A 96 11.38 5.51 3.79
N ILE A 97 11.45 5.62 2.50
CA ILE A 97 10.54 4.92 1.58
C ILE A 97 11.24 3.76 0.88
N PRO A 98 10.52 2.68 0.57
CA PRO A 98 11.03 1.64 -0.31
C PRO A 98 11.12 2.17 -1.75
N HIS A 99 12.00 1.54 -2.54
CA HIS A 99 12.20 1.87 -3.95
C HIS A 99 11.51 0.87 -4.90
N ASP A 100 10.66 0.00 -4.36
CA ASP A 100 9.95 -1.05 -5.07
C ASP A 100 8.42 -0.85 -5.01
N TRP A 101 7.65 -1.84 -5.45
CA TRP A 101 6.19 -1.79 -5.48
C TRP A 101 5.50 -1.83 -4.09
N SER A 102 6.27 -1.80 -3.01
CA SER A 102 5.72 -1.67 -1.66
C SER A 102 5.66 -0.22 -1.17
N LEU A 103 5.78 0.77 -2.07
CA LEU A 103 5.85 2.19 -1.75
C LEU A 103 4.72 2.62 -0.81
N GLU A 104 3.46 2.32 -1.14
CA GLU A 104 2.30 2.75 -0.34
C GLU A 104 2.30 2.10 1.05
N VAL A 105 2.60 0.80 1.13
CA VAL A 105 2.68 0.06 2.40
C VAL A 105 3.85 0.58 3.24
N GLY A 106 5.00 0.80 2.63
CA GLY A 106 6.18 1.35 3.30
C GLY A 106 5.93 2.77 3.78
N PHE A 107 5.24 3.57 2.99
CA PHE A 107 4.86 4.93 3.36
C PHE A 107 3.90 4.96 4.56
N LEU A 108 2.84 4.15 4.54
CA LEU A 108 1.95 3.98 5.69
C LEU A 108 2.69 3.48 6.92
N THR A 109 3.71 2.64 6.74
CA THR A 109 4.59 2.20 7.84
C THR A 109 5.35 3.35 8.48
N GLU A 110 5.90 4.27 7.68
CA GLU A 110 6.60 5.45 8.22
C GLU A 110 5.62 6.42 8.89
N VAL A 111 4.40 6.58 8.36
CA VAL A 111 3.34 7.37 9.00
C VAL A 111 2.95 6.76 10.36
N PHE A 112 2.80 5.43 10.44
CA PHE A 112 2.54 4.73 11.71
C PHE A 112 3.60 5.01 12.79
N ARG A 113 4.87 5.13 12.37
CA ARG A 113 6.00 5.37 13.28
C ARG A 113 6.14 6.83 13.70
N ASN A 114 5.76 7.76 12.84
CA ASN A 114 6.10 9.17 12.97
C ASN A 114 4.91 10.07 13.31
N SER A 115 3.68 9.56 13.25
CA SER A 115 2.46 10.35 13.48
C SER A 115 1.58 9.74 14.57
N ALA A 116 0.96 10.58 15.36
CA ALA A 116 -0.06 10.14 16.31
C ALA A 116 -1.32 9.67 15.56
N PRO A 117 -2.02 8.61 15.99
CA PRO A 117 -3.23 8.14 15.31
C PRO A 117 -4.29 9.22 15.09
N ARG A 118 -4.43 10.17 16.02
CA ARG A 118 -5.37 11.30 15.92
C ARG A 118 -5.00 12.32 14.84
N ALA A 119 -3.76 12.32 14.36
CA ALA A 119 -3.27 13.21 13.31
C ALA A 119 -3.37 12.58 11.90
N ILE A 120 -4.01 11.41 11.80
CA ILE A 120 -4.18 10.66 10.56
C ILE A 120 -5.65 10.63 10.18
N CYS A 121 -5.96 10.96 8.92
CA CYS A 121 -7.32 10.87 8.39
C CYS A 121 -7.37 10.18 7.03
N GLN A 122 -8.57 9.91 6.57
CA GLN A 122 -8.86 9.41 5.24
C GLN A 122 -9.90 10.30 4.58
N SER A 123 -9.74 10.58 3.29
CA SER A 123 -10.66 11.38 2.50
C SER A 123 -11.18 10.59 1.31
N GLU A 124 -12.51 10.57 1.14
CA GLU A 124 -13.13 10.05 -0.09
C GLU A 124 -12.95 11.06 -1.20
N LEU A 125 -12.19 10.68 -2.22
CA LEU A 125 -11.81 11.61 -3.27
C LEU A 125 -12.87 11.75 -4.36
N CYS A 126 -13.51 10.64 -4.73
CA CYS A 126 -14.55 10.58 -5.76
C CYS A 126 -15.33 9.26 -5.68
N ASP A 127 -16.47 9.24 -6.37
CA ASP A 127 -17.35 8.07 -6.42
C ASP A 127 -16.76 6.91 -7.23
N ASN A 128 -15.98 7.23 -8.27
CA ASN A 128 -15.27 6.26 -9.10
C ASN A 128 -13.92 6.80 -9.55
N TYR A 129 -12.92 5.94 -9.47
CA TYR A 129 -11.54 6.27 -9.79
C TYR A 129 -10.99 5.26 -10.80
N ASP A 130 -10.63 5.75 -11.97
CA ASP A 130 -10.10 4.93 -13.04
C ASP A 130 -8.69 5.39 -13.44
N HIS A 131 -7.80 4.44 -13.54
CA HIS A 131 -6.43 4.59 -14.02
C HIS A 131 -6.01 3.33 -14.78
N LYS A 132 -4.87 3.38 -15.43
CA LYS A 132 -4.33 2.28 -16.22
C LYS A 132 -4.25 0.98 -15.40
N HIS A 133 -4.81 -0.11 -15.95
CA HIS A 133 -4.78 -1.41 -15.31
C HIS A 133 -3.50 -2.18 -15.66
N GLN A 134 -2.84 -2.71 -14.62
CA GLN A 134 -1.74 -3.67 -14.78
C GLN A 134 -2.30 -5.10 -14.87
N GLU A 135 -1.65 -5.93 -15.68
CA GLU A 135 -2.04 -7.33 -15.83
C GLU A 135 -1.50 -8.20 -14.69
N LEU A 136 -2.31 -9.19 -14.28
CA LEU A 136 -1.88 -10.27 -13.41
C LEU A 136 -1.39 -11.43 -14.28
N SER A 137 -0.07 -11.64 -14.32
CA SER A 137 0.52 -12.73 -15.12
C SER A 137 0.38 -14.08 -14.39
N PRO A 138 -0.18 -15.12 -15.03
CA PRO A 138 -0.25 -16.45 -14.40
C PRO A 138 1.12 -17.14 -14.24
N ARG A 139 2.16 -16.68 -14.97
CA ARG A 139 3.44 -17.40 -15.12
C ARG A 139 4.68 -16.61 -14.70
N ASP A 140 4.61 -15.30 -14.61
CA ASP A 140 5.77 -14.44 -14.35
C ASP A 140 5.62 -13.69 -13.02
N ALA A 141 6.38 -14.14 -12.00
CA ALA A 141 6.37 -13.54 -10.66
C ALA A 141 7.07 -12.17 -10.60
N GLU A 142 7.88 -11.85 -11.61
CA GLU A 142 8.71 -10.64 -11.64
C GLU A 142 8.06 -9.48 -12.40
N LYS A 143 6.79 -9.63 -12.84
CA LYS A 143 6.10 -8.60 -13.63
C LYS A 143 4.75 -8.20 -13.06
N GLY A 144 4.40 -6.92 -13.27
CA GLY A 144 3.08 -6.37 -13.01
C GLY A 144 2.60 -6.60 -11.57
N LEU A 145 1.35 -7.01 -11.43
CA LEU A 145 0.71 -7.22 -10.12
C LEU A 145 1.35 -8.35 -9.28
N ASN A 146 2.04 -9.30 -9.90
CA ASN A 146 2.74 -10.36 -9.16
C ASN A 146 3.93 -9.79 -8.39
N LYS A 147 4.78 -9.00 -9.06
CA LYS A 147 5.90 -8.34 -8.42
C LYS A 147 5.41 -7.42 -7.30
N MET A 148 4.37 -6.62 -7.55
CA MET A 148 3.74 -5.79 -6.54
C MET A 148 3.31 -6.61 -5.32
N ALA A 149 2.63 -7.75 -5.51
CA ALA A 149 2.18 -8.61 -4.41
C ALA A 149 3.36 -9.19 -3.60
N VAL A 150 4.45 -9.58 -4.27
CA VAL A 150 5.67 -10.08 -3.61
C VAL A 150 6.33 -8.98 -2.79
N ASP A 151 6.52 -7.78 -3.36
CA ASP A 151 7.19 -6.67 -2.69
C ASP A 151 6.37 -6.18 -1.48
N ILE A 152 5.04 -6.09 -1.60
CA ILE A 152 4.13 -5.79 -0.49
C ILE A 152 4.28 -6.84 0.62
N GLY A 153 4.27 -8.14 0.30
CA GLY A 153 4.42 -9.22 1.27
C GLY A 153 5.74 -9.11 2.03
N LYS A 154 6.86 -8.92 1.33
CA LYS A 154 8.18 -8.71 1.94
C LYS A 154 8.20 -7.50 2.88
N SER A 155 7.62 -6.39 2.46
CA SER A 155 7.55 -5.16 3.25
C SER A 155 6.77 -5.37 4.56
N LEU A 156 5.60 -6.03 4.50
CA LEU A 156 4.81 -6.38 5.68
C LEU A 156 5.59 -7.28 6.64
N PHE A 157 6.20 -8.36 6.15
CA PHE A 157 6.94 -9.31 6.98
C PHE A 157 8.13 -8.63 7.66
N ARG A 158 8.88 -7.80 6.91
CA ARG A 158 9.98 -7.02 7.46
C ARG A 158 9.52 -6.07 8.57
N ARG A 159 8.41 -5.39 8.36
CA ARG A 159 7.86 -4.50 9.38
C ARG A 159 7.47 -5.27 10.64
N MET A 160 6.78 -6.39 10.50
CA MET A 160 6.38 -7.22 11.63
C MET A 160 7.59 -7.76 12.40
N ALA A 161 8.63 -8.20 11.70
CA ALA A 161 9.89 -8.60 12.33
C ALA A 161 10.56 -7.44 13.08
N ALA A 162 10.51 -6.22 12.53
CA ALA A 162 11.01 -5.01 13.20
C ALA A 162 10.20 -4.63 14.45
N GLU A 163 8.96 -5.07 14.56
CA GLU A 163 8.14 -4.97 15.78
C GLU A 163 8.40 -6.11 16.78
N GLY A 164 9.38 -6.97 16.52
CA GLY A 164 9.74 -8.07 17.40
C GLY A 164 8.93 -9.35 17.20
N ILE A 165 8.10 -9.44 16.17
CA ILE A 165 7.31 -10.64 15.88
C ILE A 165 8.24 -11.65 15.22
N LYS A 166 8.32 -12.86 15.83
CA LYS A 166 9.08 -13.96 15.26
C LYS A 166 8.33 -14.56 14.07
N LEU A 167 8.91 -14.45 12.89
CA LEU A 167 8.37 -14.97 11.64
C LEU A 167 9.26 -16.16 11.20
N ASP A 168 8.85 -17.37 11.55
CA ASP A 168 9.52 -18.60 11.16
C ASP A 168 8.71 -19.42 10.13
N ALA A 169 9.29 -20.51 9.63
CA ALA A 169 8.65 -21.36 8.63
C ALA A 169 7.29 -21.90 9.08
N GLY A 170 7.16 -22.29 10.36
CA GLY A 170 5.90 -22.82 10.91
C GLY A 170 4.79 -21.76 10.94
N LEU A 171 5.12 -20.51 11.26
CA LEU A 171 4.17 -19.40 11.17
C LEU A 171 3.73 -19.18 9.72
N PHE A 172 4.65 -19.22 8.76
CA PHE A 172 4.32 -19.01 7.36
C PHE A 172 3.47 -20.13 6.74
N ASP A 173 3.66 -21.39 7.16
CA ASP A 173 2.79 -22.49 6.75
C ASP A 173 1.36 -22.29 7.28
N THR A 174 1.22 -21.86 8.53
CA THR A 174 -0.06 -21.50 9.13
C THR A 174 -0.68 -20.30 8.41
N LEU A 175 0.12 -19.29 8.08
CA LEU A 175 -0.33 -18.10 7.37
C LEU A 175 -0.92 -18.40 5.99
N LEU A 176 -0.32 -19.30 5.22
CA LEU A 176 -0.85 -19.69 3.91
C LEU A 176 -2.24 -20.35 4.05
N SER A 177 -2.44 -21.20 5.05
CA SER A 177 -3.74 -21.82 5.31
C SER A 177 -4.78 -20.80 5.77
N ALA A 178 -4.41 -19.90 6.68
CA ALA A 178 -5.27 -18.82 7.13
C ALA A 178 -5.61 -17.84 6.00
N TYR A 179 -4.63 -17.49 5.15
CA TYR A 179 -4.85 -16.65 3.97
C TYR A 179 -5.85 -17.27 2.99
N MET A 180 -5.71 -18.56 2.67
CA MET A 180 -6.66 -19.25 1.79
C MET A 180 -8.07 -19.15 2.33
N ARG A 181 -8.29 -19.41 3.61
CA ARG A 181 -9.62 -19.26 4.25
C ARG A 181 -10.16 -17.84 4.13
N GLN A 182 -9.35 -16.83 4.42
CA GLN A 182 -9.75 -15.43 4.31
C GLN A 182 -10.04 -15.02 2.85
N ALA A 183 -9.28 -15.53 1.89
CA ALA A 183 -9.49 -15.26 0.47
C ALA A 183 -10.79 -15.90 -0.04
N GLU A 184 -11.11 -17.13 0.36
CA GLU A 184 -12.38 -17.80 0.03
C GLU A 184 -13.59 -17.03 0.58
N ASP A 185 -13.54 -16.60 1.85
CA ASP A 185 -14.58 -15.78 2.44
C ASP A 185 -14.71 -14.44 1.70
N THR A 186 -13.60 -13.84 1.32
CA THR A 186 -13.56 -12.59 0.54
C THR A 186 -14.19 -12.76 -0.85
N LEU A 187 -13.90 -13.84 -1.57
CA LEU A 187 -14.52 -14.15 -2.86
C LEU A 187 -16.05 -14.27 -2.72
N ARG A 188 -16.53 -14.93 -1.68
CA ARG A 188 -17.96 -15.07 -1.40
C ARG A 188 -18.61 -13.72 -1.13
N PHE A 189 -18.00 -12.86 -0.33
CA PHE A 189 -18.51 -11.50 -0.06
C PHE A 189 -18.56 -10.63 -1.31
N TYR A 190 -17.48 -10.60 -2.11
CA TYR A 190 -17.47 -9.80 -3.34
C TYR A 190 -18.41 -10.34 -4.42
N SER A 191 -18.66 -11.66 -4.47
CA SER A 191 -19.68 -12.23 -5.33
C SER A 191 -21.08 -11.76 -4.95
N ALA A 192 -21.39 -11.72 -3.65
CA ALA A 192 -22.67 -11.21 -3.15
C ALA A 192 -22.79 -9.69 -3.37
N ASP A 193 -21.72 -8.94 -3.09
CA ASP A 193 -21.67 -7.49 -3.30
C ASP A 193 -21.87 -7.11 -4.76
N ALA A 194 -21.22 -7.81 -5.68
CA ALA A 194 -21.44 -7.63 -7.11
C ALA A 194 -22.88 -7.92 -7.51
N ALA A 195 -23.49 -9.01 -7.01
CA ALA A 195 -24.87 -9.35 -7.30
C ALA A 195 -25.87 -8.29 -6.79
N ILE A 196 -25.64 -7.75 -5.58
CA ILE A 196 -26.47 -6.67 -4.98
C ILE A 196 -26.40 -5.40 -5.85
N ASN A 197 -25.22 -5.08 -6.39
CA ASN A 197 -24.99 -3.86 -7.16
C ASN A 197 -25.13 -4.05 -8.69
N GLY A 198 -25.59 -5.21 -9.17
CA GLY A 198 -25.79 -5.47 -10.59
C GLY A 198 -24.48 -5.51 -11.40
N LEU A 199 -23.35 -5.84 -10.76
CA LEU A 199 -22.04 -5.89 -11.38
C LEU A 199 -21.72 -7.31 -11.86
N HIS A 200 -20.88 -7.40 -12.90
CA HIS A 200 -20.34 -8.68 -13.34
C HIS A 200 -19.28 -9.18 -12.35
N PHE A 201 -19.37 -10.46 -11.95
CA PHE A 201 -18.37 -11.12 -11.11
C PHE A 201 -17.73 -12.30 -11.84
N PRO A 202 -16.53 -12.15 -12.39
CA PRO A 202 -15.84 -13.22 -13.14
C PRO A 202 -15.20 -14.23 -12.17
N ARG A 203 -16.03 -15.04 -11.51
CA ARG A 203 -15.63 -15.91 -10.39
C ARG A 203 -14.38 -16.73 -10.68
N HIS A 204 -14.33 -17.40 -11.82
CA HIS A 204 -13.18 -18.23 -12.18
C HIS A 204 -11.87 -17.44 -12.31
N GLU A 205 -11.92 -16.21 -12.84
CA GLU A 205 -10.74 -15.33 -12.92
C GLU A 205 -10.29 -14.88 -11.53
N GLU A 206 -11.24 -14.57 -10.64
CA GLU A 206 -10.94 -14.15 -9.27
C GLU A 206 -10.35 -15.31 -8.45
N GLU A 207 -10.85 -16.55 -8.61
CA GLU A 207 -10.28 -17.76 -7.99
C GLU A 207 -8.85 -18.03 -8.52
N ARG A 208 -8.60 -17.87 -9.81
CA ARG A 208 -7.26 -17.97 -10.39
C ARG A 208 -6.32 -16.88 -9.86
N ALA A 209 -6.82 -15.68 -9.64
CA ALA A 209 -6.05 -14.59 -9.03
C ALA A 209 -5.63 -14.95 -7.60
N VAL A 210 -6.53 -15.49 -6.77
CA VAL A 210 -6.19 -15.99 -5.42
C VAL A 210 -5.11 -17.05 -5.47
N ALA A 211 -5.24 -18.05 -6.37
CA ALA A 211 -4.20 -19.08 -6.54
C ALA A 211 -2.84 -18.48 -6.95
N THR A 212 -2.85 -17.40 -7.74
CA THR A 212 -1.63 -16.66 -8.10
C THR A 212 -1.04 -15.94 -6.88
N PHE A 213 -1.87 -15.28 -6.08
CA PHE A 213 -1.40 -14.58 -4.88
C PHE A 213 -0.86 -15.53 -3.79
N VAL A 214 -1.36 -16.76 -3.69
CA VAL A 214 -0.72 -17.81 -2.85
C VAL A 214 0.74 -18.02 -3.25
N ARG A 215 1.02 -18.10 -4.56
CA ARG A 215 2.39 -18.23 -5.06
C ARG A 215 3.23 -17.00 -4.75
N CYS A 216 2.66 -15.81 -4.92
CA CYS A 216 3.34 -14.55 -4.58
C CYS A 216 3.68 -14.47 -3.08
N ILE A 217 2.76 -14.85 -2.19
CA ILE A 217 3.00 -14.90 -0.75
C ILE A 217 4.10 -15.91 -0.42
N ARG A 218 4.11 -17.12 -1.02
CA ARG A 218 5.20 -18.09 -0.85
C ARG A 218 6.54 -17.54 -1.32
N THR A 219 6.58 -16.83 -2.44
CA THR A 219 7.80 -16.19 -2.94
C THR A 219 8.28 -15.10 -1.97
N ALA A 220 7.38 -14.25 -1.49
CA ALA A 220 7.71 -13.23 -0.50
C ALA A 220 8.23 -13.82 0.80
N THR A 221 7.61 -14.92 1.29
CA THR A 221 8.04 -15.66 2.48
C THR A 221 9.44 -16.22 2.31
N ARG A 222 9.73 -16.89 1.19
CA ARG A 222 11.04 -17.44 0.91
C ARG A 222 12.11 -16.35 0.89
N ALA A 223 11.86 -15.28 0.12
CA ALA A 223 12.78 -14.16 0.01
C ALA A 223 13.04 -13.49 1.38
N PHE A 224 12.00 -13.36 2.22
CA PHE A 224 12.16 -12.82 3.56
C PHE A 224 12.99 -13.73 4.48
N LEU A 225 12.78 -15.05 4.44
CA LEU A 225 13.52 -16.02 5.26
C LEU A 225 14.99 -16.12 4.84
N GLU A 226 15.27 -16.00 3.53
CA GLU A 226 16.64 -16.00 2.99
C GLU A 226 17.38 -14.72 3.33
N ASP A 227 16.73 -13.57 3.21
CA ASP A 227 17.31 -12.26 3.53
C ASP A 227 16.29 -11.27 4.09
N PRO A 228 16.10 -11.22 5.41
CA PRO A 228 15.15 -10.31 6.05
C PRO A 228 15.46 -8.82 5.84
N LEU A 229 16.68 -8.47 5.48
CA LEU A 229 17.16 -7.09 5.32
C LEU A 229 17.38 -6.67 3.87
N SER A 230 17.07 -7.52 2.90
CA SER A 230 17.45 -7.40 1.48
C SER A 230 17.02 -6.13 0.75
N THR A 231 16.09 -5.36 1.28
CA THR A 231 15.63 -4.13 0.64
C THR A 231 15.93 -2.93 1.54
N PRO A 232 17.06 -2.26 1.37
CA PRO A 232 17.34 -1.05 2.11
C PRO A 232 16.33 0.05 1.74
N LEU A 233 15.86 0.76 2.74
CA LEU A 233 15.03 1.94 2.52
C LEU A 233 15.90 3.10 2.02
N ILE A 234 15.37 3.92 1.14
CA ILE A 234 16.00 5.16 0.72
C ILE A 234 16.20 6.05 1.94
N ALA A 235 17.38 6.67 2.05
CA ALA A 235 17.70 7.58 3.14
C ALA A 235 16.71 8.75 3.15
N ASN A 236 16.22 9.14 4.32
CA ASN A 236 15.36 10.30 4.46
C ASN A 236 16.14 11.63 4.25
N TRP A 237 15.42 12.68 3.93
CA TRP A 237 16.01 13.99 3.62
C TRP A 237 16.85 14.55 4.76
N ASN A 238 16.40 14.42 6.01
CA ASN A 238 17.16 14.91 7.18
C ASN A 238 18.54 14.24 7.25
N ARG A 239 18.62 12.94 6.92
CA ARG A 239 19.91 12.22 6.88
C ARG A 239 20.78 12.66 5.71
N VAL A 240 20.18 12.88 4.54
CA VAL A 240 20.90 13.37 3.35
C VAL A 240 21.48 14.76 3.63
N GLU A 241 20.67 15.71 4.10
CA GLU A 241 21.10 17.06 4.42
C GLU A 241 22.17 17.11 5.52
N SER A 242 22.05 16.24 6.54
CA SER A 242 23.06 16.13 7.60
C SER A 242 24.40 15.58 7.09
N ALA A 243 24.38 14.66 6.13
CA ALA A 243 25.60 14.09 5.56
C ALA A 243 26.21 14.95 4.45
N LEU A 244 25.37 15.67 3.71
CA LEU A 244 25.74 16.50 2.55
C LEU A 244 24.98 17.85 2.65
N PRO A 245 25.48 18.81 3.45
CA PRO A 245 24.77 20.07 3.71
C PRO A 245 24.44 20.89 2.47
N GLU A 246 25.26 20.81 1.43
CA GLU A 246 25.09 21.56 0.17
C GLU A 246 24.22 20.82 -0.86
N PHE A 247 23.76 19.61 -0.57
CA PHE A 247 23.07 18.74 -1.54
C PHE A 247 21.88 19.41 -2.24
N LEU A 248 21.02 20.12 -1.51
CA LEU A 248 19.88 20.79 -2.12
C LEU A 248 20.26 21.97 -2.99
N THR A 249 21.36 22.67 -2.65
CA THR A 249 21.92 23.76 -3.46
C THR A 249 22.49 23.20 -4.76
N GLU A 250 23.26 22.13 -4.68
CA GLU A 250 23.84 21.46 -5.85
C GLU A 250 22.74 20.86 -6.76
N LEU A 251 21.71 20.24 -6.17
CA LEU A 251 20.57 19.71 -6.92
C LEU A 251 19.82 20.81 -7.68
N ARG A 252 19.56 21.96 -7.05
CA ARG A 252 18.95 23.10 -7.71
C ARG A 252 19.79 23.65 -8.85
N ALA A 253 21.11 23.75 -8.65
CA ALA A 253 22.04 24.19 -9.70
C ALA A 253 22.03 23.22 -10.88
N ALA A 254 22.03 21.90 -10.64
CA ALA A 254 21.95 20.88 -11.69
C ALA A 254 20.64 21.00 -12.48
N VAL A 255 19.48 21.14 -11.80
CA VAL A 255 18.17 21.33 -12.46
C VAL A 255 18.14 22.61 -13.31
N GLN A 256 18.79 23.69 -12.86
CA GLN A 256 18.88 24.92 -13.66
C GLN A 256 19.72 24.74 -14.92
N LEU A 257 20.82 23.98 -14.82
CA LEU A 257 21.66 23.67 -15.98
C LEU A 257 20.95 22.77 -17.00
N ASP A 258 20.17 21.78 -16.53
CA ASP A 258 19.43 20.88 -17.40
C ASP A 258 18.27 21.57 -18.13
N ASN A 259 17.78 22.70 -17.63
CA ASN A 259 16.68 23.48 -18.22
C ASN A 259 17.15 24.70 -19.05
N ALA A 260 18.47 24.92 -19.15
CA ALA A 260 19.04 26.03 -19.92
C ALA A 260 19.39 25.58 -21.35
#